data_4c33cbb03bd7cf3b54d96b08cd90ab69
#
_entry.id   4c33cbb03bd7cf3b54d96b08cd90ab69
#
_cell.length_a   1.000
_cell.length_b   1.000
_cell.length_c   1.000
_cell.angle_alpha   90.00
_cell.angle_beta   90.00
_cell.angle_gamma   90.00
#
_symmetry.space_group_name_H-M   'P 1'
#
loop_
_entity.id
_entity.type
_entity.pdbx_description
1 polymer ?
#
loop_
_entity_poly.entity_id
_entity_poly.type
_entity_poly.pdbx_seq_one_letter_code
_entity_poly.pdbx_strand_id
1 'polypeptide(L)'
;RGMGIEIVDTIPKLLEKVDVVFLESVDGRIHLQEAIPVIKAGKPLFIDKPAAGSLADVIAIFDLAKQNKVPCFSSSSVRFGAGLQELKKNESLGEIAGADTWGPCSYQEGTPDLFFYGIHGVEALYTLMGTGCETVSRTQAADADVVTGVWKNGRVGTYRGLRKNKADFGAVAFGTKGIAPMLKGDGYEPMCREIAKFFKTKVAPVSPEETIEIFAFMEAADESKRNEGKPVAIKDVLTKAKAQAAGKK
;
A
#
# COMPACT_ATOMS: atom_id res chain seq x y z
N ARG A 1 21.28 -11.53 17.46
CA ARG A 1 22.14 -12.64 17.95
C ARG A 1 21.58 -13.28 19.23
N GLY A 2 20.89 -12.53 20.11
CA GLY A 2 20.34 -13.09 21.37
C GLY A 2 19.18 -14.08 21.24
N MET A 3 18.54 -14.18 20.06
CA MET A 3 17.42 -15.12 19.80
C MET A 3 17.83 -16.37 19.02
N GLY A 4 19.13 -16.63 18.83
CA GLY A 4 19.61 -17.78 18.07
C GLY A 4 19.38 -17.72 16.56
N ILE A 5 19.02 -16.54 16.02
CA ILE A 5 18.82 -16.35 14.59
C ILE A 5 20.19 -16.22 13.89
N GLU A 6 20.39 -17.05 12.86
CA GLU A 6 21.58 -16.95 12.02
C GLU A 6 21.55 -15.68 11.17
N ILE A 7 22.66 -14.97 11.13
CA ILE A 7 22.85 -13.77 10.29
C ILE A 7 23.82 -14.13 9.17
N VAL A 8 23.44 -13.83 7.93
CA VAL A 8 24.25 -14.02 6.73
C VAL A 8 24.52 -12.67 6.05
N ASP A 9 25.63 -12.57 5.32
CA ASP A 9 26.14 -11.29 4.81
C ASP A 9 25.50 -10.85 3.49
N THR A 10 24.83 -11.77 2.77
CA THR A 10 24.31 -11.48 1.42
C THR A 10 22.98 -12.18 1.15
N ILE A 11 22.14 -11.57 0.30
CA ILE A 11 20.88 -12.18 -0.14
C ILE A 11 21.11 -13.57 -0.78
N PRO A 12 22.08 -13.80 -1.69
CA PRO A 12 22.32 -15.14 -2.22
C PRO A 12 22.57 -16.21 -1.14
N LYS A 13 23.39 -15.92 -0.13
CA LYS A 13 23.61 -16.84 1.00
C LYS A 13 22.34 -17.10 1.84
N LEU A 14 21.47 -16.08 1.99
CA LEU A 14 20.18 -16.24 2.64
C LEU A 14 19.29 -17.20 1.86
N LEU A 15 19.21 -17.04 0.54
CA LEU A 15 18.33 -17.84 -0.33
C LEU A 15 18.66 -19.34 -0.35
N GLU A 16 19.90 -19.71 -0.03
CA GLU A 16 20.31 -21.12 0.14
C GLU A 16 19.68 -21.78 1.38
N LYS A 17 19.25 -20.99 2.38
CA LYS A 17 18.86 -21.45 3.72
C LYS A 17 17.37 -21.30 4.03
N VAL A 18 16.60 -20.59 3.20
CA VAL A 18 15.22 -20.22 3.50
C VAL A 18 14.25 -20.68 2.42
N ASP A 19 13.00 -20.92 2.81
CA ASP A 19 11.91 -21.30 1.89
C ASP A 19 11.08 -20.10 1.46
N VAL A 20 11.06 -19.04 2.25
CA VAL A 20 10.28 -17.81 2.05
C VAL A 20 11.09 -16.61 2.51
N VAL A 21 10.77 -15.42 2.01
CA VAL A 21 11.50 -14.19 2.34
C VAL A 21 10.55 -13.09 2.78
N PHE A 22 10.92 -12.40 3.88
CA PHE A 22 10.42 -11.10 4.25
C PHE A 22 11.43 -10.05 3.82
N LEU A 23 11.00 -9.06 3.06
CA LEU A 23 11.82 -7.91 2.69
C LEU A 23 11.36 -6.74 3.54
N GLU A 24 12.20 -6.38 4.52
CA GLU A 24 11.87 -5.44 5.61
C GLU A 24 12.81 -4.22 5.62
N SER A 25 13.51 -3.95 4.53
CA SER A 25 14.33 -2.75 4.40
C SER A 25 13.44 -1.51 4.52
N VAL A 26 13.83 -0.56 5.37
CA VAL A 26 13.00 0.64 5.64
C VAL A 26 12.85 1.54 4.41
N ASP A 27 13.87 1.55 3.55
CA ASP A 27 13.92 2.39 2.36
C ASP A 27 13.40 1.66 1.12
N GLY A 28 12.17 1.95 0.72
CA GLY A 28 11.54 1.35 -0.45
C GLY A 28 12.30 1.54 -1.78
N ARG A 29 13.22 2.49 -1.86
CA ARG A 29 14.00 2.75 -3.09
C ARG A 29 14.92 1.60 -3.48
N ILE A 30 15.30 0.75 -2.53
CA ILE A 30 16.17 -0.42 -2.78
C ILE A 30 15.38 -1.72 -2.99
N HIS A 31 14.06 -1.73 -2.72
CA HIS A 31 13.24 -2.95 -2.74
C HIS A 31 13.25 -3.67 -4.09
N LEU A 32 13.22 -2.95 -5.22
CA LEU A 32 13.32 -3.60 -6.54
C LEU A 32 14.64 -4.38 -6.67
N GLN A 33 15.76 -3.77 -6.29
CA GLN A 33 17.07 -4.40 -6.38
C GLN A 33 17.17 -5.65 -5.49
N GLU A 34 16.57 -5.60 -4.28
CA GLU A 34 16.58 -6.69 -3.32
C GLU A 34 15.58 -7.79 -3.68
N ALA A 35 14.43 -7.45 -4.27
CA ALA A 35 13.40 -8.41 -4.68
C ALA A 35 13.83 -9.25 -5.89
N ILE A 36 14.61 -8.69 -6.84
CA ILE A 36 15.04 -9.40 -8.05
C ILE A 36 15.70 -10.76 -7.76
N PRO A 37 16.75 -10.87 -6.93
CA PRO A 37 17.37 -12.15 -6.65
C PRO A 37 16.43 -13.14 -5.94
N VAL A 38 15.55 -12.65 -5.07
CA VAL A 38 14.55 -13.47 -4.35
C VAL A 38 13.56 -14.09 -5.34
N ILE A 39 13.01 -13.26 -6.23
CA ILE A 39 12.05 -13.71 -7.25
C ILE A 39 12.71 -14.67 -8.24
N LYS A 40 13.94 -14.38 -8.70
CA LYS A 40 14.70 -15.27 -9.59
C LYS A 40 15.03 -16.61 -8.93
N ALA A 41 15.18 -16.66 -7.63
CA ALA A 41 15.36 -17.91 -6.86
C ALA A 41 14.04 -18.67 -6.60
N GLY A 42 12.91 -18.18 -7.08
CA GLY A 42 11.60 -18.81 -6.93
C GLY A 42 11.04 -18.77 -5.51
N LYS A 43 11.54 -17.88 -4.63
CA LYS A 43 11.12 -17.83 -3.23
C LYS A 43 9.90 -16.93 -3.05
N PRO A 44 8.81 -17.41 -2.43
CA PRO A 44 7.67 -16.56 -2.05
C PRO A 44 8.12 -15.38 -1.21
N LEU A 45 7.57 -14.18 -1.54
CA LEU A 45 8.08 -12.92 -1.03
C LEU A 45 6.96 -12.07 -0.44
N PHE A 46 7.11 -11.66 0.82
CA PHE A 46 6.40 -10.54 1.41
C PHE A 46 7.33 -9.31 1.42
N ILE A 47 6.80 -8.16 1.00
CA ILE A 47 7.52 -6.88 1.02
C ILE A 47 6.80 -5.94 1.99
N ASP A 48 7.49 -5.48 3.03
CA ASP A 48 6.92 -4.44 3.90
C ASP A 48 6.71 -3.13 3.12
N LYS A 49 5.82 -2.32 3.60
CA LYS A 49 5.51 -1.03 2.98
C LYS A 49 6.69 -0.02 3.13
N PRO A 50 6.90 0.83 2.14
CA PRO A 50 6.28 0.84 0.82
C PRO A 50 6.83 -0.28 -0.06
N ALA A 51 6.00 -0.88 -0.92
CA ALA A 51 6.43 -1.98 -1.79
C ALA A 51 7.65 -1.63 -2.66
N ALA A 52 7.81 -0.36 -3.03
CA ALA A 52 9.00 0.20 -3.66
C ALA A 52 9.03 1.73 -3.55
N GLY A 53 10.11 2.36 -4.00
CA GLY A 53 10.32 3.80 -3.99
C GLY A 53 9.65 4.57 -5.14
N SER A 54 9.06 3.88 -6.12
CA SER A 54 8.32 4.47 -7.24
C SER A 54 7.23 3.52 -7.75
N LEU A 55 6.19 4.06 -8.37
CA LEU A 55 5.16 3.23 -9.02
C LEU A 55 5.75 2.34 -10.11
N ALA A 56 6.73 2.82 -10.87
CA ALA A 56 7.41 2.01 -11.89
C ALA A 56 8.15 0.81 -11.29
N ASP A 57 8.79 0.97 -10.13
CA ASP A 57 9.45 -0.14 -9.44
C ASP A 57 8.46 -1.15 -8.88
N VAL A 58 7.32 -0.69 -8.34
CA VAL A 58 6.23 -1.57 -7.89
C VAL A 58 5.73 -2.43 -9.04
N ILE A 59 5.46 -1.82 -10.21
CA ILE A 59 5.04 -2.55 -11.41
C ILE A 59 6.11 -3.56 -11.84
N ALA A 60 7.39 -3.16 -11.86
CA ALA A 60 8.50 -4.03 -12.25
C ALA A 60 8.63 -5.26 -11.31
N ILE A 61 8.47 -5.07 -10.00
CA ILE A 61 8.49 -6.16 -9.01
C ILE A 61 7.37 -7.18 -9.29
N PHE A 62 6.13 -6.71 -9.42
CA PHE A 62 4.99 -7.61 -9.62
C PHE A 62 4.99 -8.27 -11.00
N ASP A 63 5.44 -7.57 -12.06
CA ASP A 63 5.63 -8.15 -13.39
C ASP A 63 6.69 -9.25 -13.36
N LEU A 64 7.81 -9.02 -12.68
CA LEU A 64 8.87 -10.02 -12.54
C LEU A 64 8.38 -11.23 -11.73
N ALA A 65 7.66 -11.00 -10.64
CA ALA A 65 7.08 -12.06 -9.83
C ALA A 65 6.09 -12.92 -10.64
N LYS A 66 5.22 -12.28 -11.44
CA LYS A 66 4.28 -12.94 -12.34
C LYS A 66 4.99 -13.77 -13.41
N GLN A 67 6.02 -13.22 -14.06
CA GLN A 67 6.81 -13.93 -15.10
C GLN A 67 7.49 -15.18 -14.53
N ASN A 68 7.99 -15.11 -13.31
CA ASN A 68 8.65 -16.22 -12.62
C ASN A 68 7.66 -17.12 -11.83
N LYS A 69 6.36 -16.83 -11.85
CA LYS A 69 5.32 -17.55 -11.10
C LYS A 69 5.60 -17.59 -9.59
N VAL A 70 6.19 -16.53 -9.05
CA VAL A 70 6.52 -16.40 -7.64
C VAL A 70 5.41 -15.65 -6.92
N PRO A 71 4.79 -16.23 -5.88
CA PRO A 71 3.83 -15.54 -5.05
C PRO A 71 4.50 -14.34 -4.34
N CYS A 72 3.90 -13.16 -4.48
CA CYS A 72 4.41 -11.93 -3.90
C CYS A 72 3.26 -11.00 -3.49
N PHE A 73 3.36 -10.36 -2.33
CA PHE A 73 2.46 -9.28 -1.97
C PHE A 73 3.13 -8.28 -1.02
N SER A 74 2.53 -7.10 -0.92
CA SER A 74 2.89 -6.05 0.02
C SER A 74 1.62 -5.49 0.66
N SER A 75 1.69 -5.06 1.89
CA SER A 75 0.58 -4.38 2.57
C SER A 75 1.02 -3.65 3.83
N SER A 76 0.16 -2.74 4.29
CA SER A 76 0.22 -2.12 5.61
C SER A 76 -0.50 -2.96 6.66
N SER A 77 0.01 -2.97 7.90
CA SER A 77 -0.65 -3.60 9.05
C SER A 77 -2.05 -3.03 9.32
N VAL A 78 -2.28 -1.75 9.04
CA VAL A 78 -3.57 -1.08 9.26
C VAL A 78 -4.71 -1.77 8.50
N ARG A 79 -4.44 -2.31 7.30
CA ARG A 79 -5.41 -3.06 6.50
C ARG A 79 -6.07 -4.20 7.28
N PHE A 80 -5.29 -4.92 8.06
CA PHE A 80 -5.73 -6.14 8.76
C PHE A 80 -6.25 -5.90 10.16
N GLY A 81 -6.20 -4.66 10.64
CA GLY A 81 -6.70 -4.29 11.97
C GLY A 81 -8.19 -4.64 12.15
N ALA A 82 -8.54 -5.20 13.31
CA ALA A 82 -9.89 -5.68 13.59
C ALA A 82 -10.92 -4.58 13.37
N GLY A 83 -10.66 -3.35 13.88
CA GLY A 83 -11.60 -2.25 13.74
C GLY A 83 -11.90 -1.87 12.28
N LEU A 84 -10.89 -1.89 11.40
CA LEU A 84 -11.09 -1.62 9.97
C LEU A 84 -11.80 -2.78 9.28
N GLN A 85 -11.48 -4.02 9.65
CA GLN A 85 -12.13 -5.21 9.10
C GLN A 85 -13.59 -5.34 9.56
N GLU A 86 -13.89 -4.99 10.81
CA GLU A 86 -15.26 -4.91 11.33
C GLU A 86 -16.06 -3.84 10.58
N LEU A 87 -15.47 -2.66 10.38
CA LEU A 87 -16.11 -1.58 9.62
C LEU A 87 -16.43 -1.99 8.18
N LYS A 88 -15.47 -2.64 7.49
CA LYS A 88 -15.65 -3.16 6.13
C LYS A 88 -16.78 -4.18 6.03
N LYS A 89 -16.95 -5.03 7.05
CA LYS A 89 -17.95 -6.13 7.08
C LYS A 89 -19.27 -5.73 7.71
N ASN A 90 -19.43 -4.47 8.10
CA ASN A 90 -20.63 -4.00 8.80
C ASN A 90 -21.84 -3.94 7.86
N GLU A 91 -22.67 -4.97 7.88
CA GLU A 91 -23.87 -5.09 7.04
C GLU A 91 -24.90 -3.99 7.28
N SER A 92 -24.88 -3.35 8.47
CA SER A 92 -25.79 -2.25 8.78
C SER A 92 -25.54 -0.99 7.95
N LEU A 93 -24.35 -0.88 7.35
CA LEU A 93 -24.00 0.21 6.43
C LEU A 93 -24.63 0.03 5.04
N GLY A 94 -25.00 -1.19 4.65
CA GLY A 94 -25.29 -1.50 3.25
C GLY A 94 -24.05 -1.43 2.37
N GLU A 95 -24.19 -0.95 1.13
CA GLU A 95 -23.03 -0.74 0.23
C GLU A 95 -22.25 0.51 0.65
N ILE A 96 -20.92 0.43 0.65
CA ILE A 96 -20.06 1.59 0.94
C ILE A 96 -20.11 2.55 -0.25
N ALA A 97 -20.67 3.74 -0.01
CA ALA A 97 -20.81 4.83 -0.96
C ALA A 97 -19.63 5.83 -0.89
N GLY A 98 -18.89 5.83 0.22
CA GLY A 98 -17.72 6.68 0.43
C GLY A 98 -16.99 6.31 1.71
N ALA A 99 -15.77 6.82 1.86
CA ALA A 99 -15.00 6.66 3.09
C ALA A 99 -14.02 7.82 3.31
N ASP A 100 -13.83 8.19 4.55
CA ASP A 100 -12.77 9.09 4.98
C ASP A 100 -11.80 8.34 5.87
N THR A 101 -10.50 8.50 5.61
CA THR A 101 -9.43 7.92 6.42
C THR A 101 -8.42 8.98 6.82
N TRP A 102 -7.72 8.75 7.91
CA TRP A 102 -6.66 9.63 8.36
C TRP A 102 -5.56 8.87 9.08
N GLY A 103 -4.39 9.50 9.17
CA GLY A 103 -3.27 8.96 9.91
C GLY A 103 -2.01 9.83 9.84
N PRO A 104 -0.96 9.46 10.56
CA PRO A 104 0.34 10.09 10.43
C PRO A 104 0.82 10.08 8.98
N CYS A 105 1.50 11.15 8.55
CA CYS A 105 1.98 11.31 7.18
C CYS A 105 3.34 12.01 7.16
N SER A 106 4.34 11.45 7.83
CA SER A 106 5.71 11.94 7.68
C SER A 106 6.24 11.63 6.29
N TYR A 107 7.02 12.56 5.74
CA TYR A 107 7.70 12.39 4.46
C TYR A 107 9.11 11.84 4.67
N GLN A 108 9.62 11.17 3.65
CA GLN A 108 11.02 10.76 3.55
C GLN A 108 11.65 11.47 2.35
N GLU A 109 12.78 12.10 2.54
CA GLU A 109 13.51 12.77 1.47
C GLU A 109 13.87 11.80 0.33
N GLY A 110 13.65 12.23 -0.91
CA GLY A 110 13.95 11.44 -2.10
C GLY A 110 12.93 10.36 -2.45
N THR A 111 11.78 10.33 -1.76
CA THR A 111 10.62 9.48 -2.12
C THR A 111 9.39 10.33 -2.38
N PRO A 112 8.39 9.85 -3.14
CA PRO A 112 7.08 10.50 -3.22
C PRO A 112 6.48 10.67 -1.83
N ASP A 113 5.86 11.82 -1.58
CA ASP A 113 5.44 12.28 -0.25
C ASP A 113 4.66 11.25 0.57
N LEU A 114 3.69 10.58 -0.06
CA LEU A 114 2.78 9.68 0.63
C LEU A 114 3.31 8.25 0.79
N PHE A 115 4.38 7.88 0.07
CA PHE A 115 4.87 6.51 0.04
C PHE A 115 5.42 6.05 1.39
N PHE A 116 6.09 6.93 2.13
CA PHE A 116 6.76 6.53 3.37
C PHE A 116 5.78 6.19 4.50
N TYR A 117 4.88 7.12 4.84
CA TYR A 117 3.94 6.92 5.96
C TYR A 117 2.47 7.12 5.58
N GLY A 118 2.17 7.97 4.60
CA GLY A 118 0.81 8.19 4.08
C GLY A 118 0.16 6.92 3.54
N ILE A 119 0.96 5.98 3.06
CA ILE A 119 0.52 4.68 2.55
C ILE A 119 -0.41 3.93 3.52
N HIS A 120 -0.19 4.03 4.83
CA HIS A 120 -1.04 3.38 5.82
C HIS A 120 -2.51 3.83 5.75
N GLY A 121 -2.74 5.14 5.64
CA GLY A 121 -4.09 5.68 5.52
C GLY A 121 -4.71 5.45 4.14
N VAL A 122 -3.89 5.45 3.08
CA VAL A 122 -4.34 5.11 1.73
C VAL A 122 -4.71 3.63 1.65
N GLU A 123 -3.96 2.73 2.27
CA GLU A 123 -4.32 1.30 2.41
C GLU A 123 -5.65 1.12 3.16
N ALA A 124 -5.87 1.88 4.23
CA ALA A 124 -7.16 1.87 4.94
C ALA A 124 -8.30 2.32 4.01
N LEU A 125 -8.08 3.37 3.22
CA LEU A 125 -9.05 3.87 2.25
C LEU A 125 -9.40 2.79 1.22
N TYR A 126 -8.40 2.16 0.61
CA TYR A 126 -8.61 1.08 -0.36
C TYR A 126 -9.24 -0.18 0.27
N THR A 127 -9.00 -0.44 1.55
CA THR A 127 -9.67 -1.53 2.27
C THR A 127 -11.18 -1.35 2.29
N LEU A 128 -11.67 -0.10 2.42
CA LEU A 128 -13.11 0.23 2.42
C LEU A 128 -13.66 0.42 1.01
N MET A 129 -12.96 1.17 0.17
CA MET A 129 -13.45 1.58 -1.16
C MET A 129 -13.22 0.54 -2.25
N GLY A 130 -12.22 -0.36 -2.08
CA GLY A 130 -11.75 -1.25 -3.14
C GLY A 130 -11.05 -0.50 -4.27
N THR A 131 -10.73 -1.21 -5.33
CA THR A 131 -10.14 -0.66 -6.56
C THR A 131 -11.15 0.09 -7.43
N GLY A 132 -10.65 0.81 -8.44
CA GLY A 132 -11.47 1.53 -9.42
C GLY A 132 -11.51 3.04 -9.21
N CYS A 133 -10.50 3.61 -8.53
CA CYS A 133 -10.31 5.05 -8.50
C CYS A 133 -9.96 5.56 -9.90
N GLU A 134 -10.64 6.63 -10.35
CA GLU A 134 -10.46 7.21 -11.68
C GLU A 134 -9.63 8.48 -11.66
N THR A 135 -9.86 9.36 -10.67
CA THR A 135 -9.15 10.63 -10.55
C THR A 135 -8.79 10.93 -9.11
N VAL A 136 -7.68 11.64 -8.92
CA VAL A 136 -7.18 12.04 -7.61
C VAL A 136 -6.84 13.52 -7.62
N SER A 137 -7.22 14.23 -6.56
CA SER A 137 -6.80 15.61 -6.29
C SER A 137 -6.22 15.73 -4.88
N ARG A 138 -5.27 16.66 -4.70
CA ARG A 138 -4.61 16.87 -3.41
C ARG A 138 -4.50 18.33 -3.06
N THR A 139 -4.94 18.67 -1.85
CA THR A 139 -4.66 19.92 -1.18
C THR A 139 -3.59 19.70 -0.12
N GLN A 140 -2.48 20.43 -0.21
CA GLN A 140 -1.40 20.38 0.77
C GLN A 140 -1.36 21.67 1.59
N ALA A 141 -1.26 21.53 2.90
CA ALA A 141 -0.94 22.59 3.85
C ALA A 141 0.33 22.24 4.63
N ALA A 142 0.83 23.18 5.45
CA ALA A 142 2.07 22.98 6.22
C ALA A 142 2.03 21.72 7.09
N ASP A 143 0.91 21.44 7.74
CA ASP A 143 0.78 20.41 8.77
C ASP A 143 -0.10 19.21 8.33
N ALA A 144 -0.72 19.27 7.16
CA ALA A 144 -1.63 18.23 6.69
C ALA A 144 -1.75 18.20 5.17
N ASP A 145 -2.15 17.03 4.67
CA ASP A 145 -2.63 16.81 3.32
C ASP A 145 -4.09 16.37 3.35
N VAL A 146 -4.86 16.74 2.34
CA VAL A 146 -6.14 16.11 2.03
C VAL A 146 -6.09 15.63 0.59
N VAL A 147 -6.24 14.32 0.43
CA VAL A 147 -6.26 13.67 -0.88
C VAL A 147 -7.66 13.13 -1.12
N THR A 148 -8.27 13.53 -2.23
CA THR A 148 -9.61 13.09 -2.62
C THR A 148 -9.51 12.25 -3.87
N GLY A 149 -10.04 11.03 -3.81
CA GLY A 149 -10.23 10.16 -4.96
C GLY A 149 -11.69 10.08 -5.38
N VAL A 150 -11.94 10.02 -6.68
CA VAL A 150 -13.26 9.74 -7.26
C VAL A 150 -13.19 8.37 -7.92
N TRP A 151 -14.02 7.47 -7.43
CA TRP A 151 -14.17 6.09 -7.93
C TRP A 151 -15.22 6.01 -9.01
N LYS A 152 -15.20 4.91 -9.74
CA LYS A 152 -16.29 4.53 -10.64
C LYS A 152 -17.65 4.67 -9.93
N ASN A 153 -18.66 5.06 -10.67
CA ASN A 153 -20.02 5.31 -10.17
C ASN A 153 -20.13 6.55 -9.23
N GLY A 154 -19.15 7.45 -9.25
CA GLY A 154 -19.18 8.70 -8.50
C GLY A 154 -18.92 8.56 -6.99
N ARG A 155 -18.50 7.40 -6.50
CA ARG A 155 -18.09 7.25 -5.09
C ARG A 155 -16.87 8.11 -4.80
N VAL A 156 -16.85 8.74 -3.65
CA VAL A 156 -15.75 9.61 -3.21
C VAL A 156 -15.12 9.05 -1.94
N GLY A 157 -13.79 9.04 -1.92
CA GLY A 157 -13.03 8.68 -0.73
C GLY A 157 -11.93 9.70 -0.45
N THR A 158 -11.67 9.97 0.82
CA THR A 158 -10.63 10.92 1.24
C THR A 158 -9.60 10.28 2.15
N TYR A 159 -8.35 10.74 2.02
CA TYR A 159 -7.29 10.49 2.98
C TYR A 159 -6.79 11.82 3.53
N ARG A 160 -6.75 11.94 4.88
CA ARG A 160 -6.13 13.07 5.56
C ARG A 160 -4.81 12.64 6.21
N GLY A 161 -3.71 13.09 5.65
CA GLY A 161 -2.37 12.93 6.23
C GLY A 161 -2.06 13.99 7.27
N LEU A 162 -1.61 13.59 8.45
CA LEU A 162 -1.31 14.47 9.59
C LEU A 162 0.20 14.47 9.85
N ARG A 163 0.85 15.65 9.78
CA ARG A 163 2.31 15.77 10.02
C ARG A 163 2.67 16.40 11.34
N LYS A 164 1.73 17.08 11.99
CA LYS A 164 1.94 17.76 13.27
C LYS A 164 0.87 17.36 14.28
N ASN A 165 1.18 17.51 15.54
CA ASN A 165 0.36 17.14 16.67
C ASN A 165 0.19 15.61 16.79
N LYS A 166 -0.66 15.18 17.76
CA LYS A 166 -1.00 13.77 17.91
C LYS A 166 -1.78 13.30 16.69
N ALA A 167 -1.30 12.25 16.05
CA ALA A 167 -1.93 11.63 14.91
C ALA A 167 -2.09 10.13 15.16
N ASP A 168 -3.34 9.67 15.18
CA ASP A 168 -3.69 8.26 15.25
C ASP A 168 -4.36 7.87 13.92
N PHE A 169 -4.39 6.57 13.59
CA PHE A 169 -5.13 6.06 12.44
C PHE A 169 -6.62 5.99 12.74
N GLY A 170 -7.43 6.36 11.76
CA GLY A 170 -8.87 6.25 11.86
C GLY A 170 -9.55 6.21 10.51
N ALA A 171 -10.82 5.83 10.51
CA ALA A 171 -11.67 5.79 9.34
C ALA A 171 -13.14 6.04 9.69
N VAL A 172 -13.90 6.56 8.72
CA VAL A 172 -15.36 6.58 8.70
C VAL A 172 -15.81 6.02 7.36
N ALA A 173 -16.77 5.11 7.38
CA ALA A 173 -17.43 4.61 6.18
C ALA A 173 -18.85 5.18 6.07
N PHE A 174 -19.18 5.66 4.88
CA PHE A 174 -20.50 6.16 4.50
C PHE A 174 -21.16 5.10 3.63
N GLY A 175 -22.14 4.44 4.17
CA GLY A 175 -22.89 3.41 3.45
C GLY A 175 -24.27 3.90 3.01
N THR A 176 -24.94 3.11 2.18
CA THR A 176 -26.30 3.41 1.67
C THR A 176 -27.37 3.36 2.76
N LYS A 177 -27.09 2.74 3.91
CA LYS A 177 -28.04 2.58 5.02
C LYS A 177 -27.56 3.21 6.33
N GLY A 178 -26.30 3.66 6.43
CA GLY A 178 -25.77 4.22 7.65
C GLY A 178 -24.35 4.73 7.54
N ILE A 179 -23.85 5.32 8.62
CA ILE A 179 -22.47 5.82 8.74
C ILE A 179 -21.89 5.24 10.02
N ALA A 180 -20.66 4.74 9.96
CA ALA A 180 -19.96 4.24 11.13
C ALA A 180 -18.46 4.58 11.11
N PRO A 181 -17.88 4.87 12.28
CA PRO A 181 -16.45 5.07 12.45
C PRO A 181 -15.74 3.74 12.74
N MET A 182 -14.43 3.70 12.47
CA MET A 182 -13.53 2.67 12.99
C MET A 182 -13.33 2.88 14.49
N LEU A 183 -13.63 1.86 15.31
CA LEU A 183 -13.66 1.99 16.77
C LEU A 183 -12.31 1.66 17.44
N LYS A 184 -11.44 0.89 16.78
CA LYS A 184 -10.17 0.43 17.36
C LYS A 184 -9.08 0.35 16.29
N GLY A 185 -7.85 0.66 16.70
CA GLY A 185 -6.65 0.29 15.99
C GLY A 185 -6.03 -0.97 16.60
N ASP A 186 -5.31 -1.74 15.80
CA ASP A 186 -4.60 -2.94 16.23
C ASP A 186 -3.11 -2.84 15.89
N GLY A 187 -2.32 -3.73 16.49
CA GLY A 187 -0.91 -3.87 16.18
C GLY A 187 -0.65 -4.73 14.93
N TYR A 188 0.55 -5.34 14.88
CA TYR A 188 1.01 -6.12 13.73
C TYR A 188 0.48 -7.56 13.68
N GLU A 189 -0.07 -8.10 14.77
CA GLU A 189 -0.44 -9.51 14.86
C GLU A 189 -1.39 -9.97 13.75
N PRO A 190 -2.48 -9.24 13.41
CA PRO A 190 -3.36 -9.65 12.32
C PRO A 190 -2.64 -9.76 10.96
N MET A 191 -1.74 -8.83 10.65
CA MET A 191 -0.93 -8.89 9.43
C MET A 191 0.01 -10.09 9.45
N CYS A 192 0.70 -10.36 10.56
CA CYS A 192 1.59 -11.51 10.69
C CYS A 192 0.85 -12.84 10.46
N ARG A 193 -0.40 -12.96 10.91
CA ARG A 193 -1.25 -14.12 10.65
C ARG A 193 -1.55 -14.28 9.16
N GLU A 194 -1.87 -13.21 8.45
CA GLU A 194 -2.13 -13.25 7.01
C GLU A 194 -0.84 -13.53 6.21
N ILE A 195 0.31 -13.03 6.63
CA ILE A 195 1.61 -13.37 6.01
C ILE A 195 1.92 -14.86 6.21
N ALA A 196 1.74 -15.40 7.42
CA ALA A 196 1.93 -16.83 7.69
C ALA A 196 0.99 -17.71 6.85
N LYS A 197 -0.27 -17.31 6.69
CA LYS A 197 -1.24 -17.96 5.81
C LYS A 197 -0.82 -17.89 4.35
N PHE A 198 -0.40 -16.73 3.87
CA PHE A 198 0.14 -16.54 2.52
C PHE A 198 1.30 -17.49 2.23
N PHE A 199 2.29 -17.57 3.10
CA PHE A 199 3.42 -18.47 2.89
C PHE A 199 3.04 -19.97 2.88
N LYS A 200 1.97 -20.34 3.59
CA LYS A 200 1.44 -21.71 3.56
C LYS A 200 0.62 -22.01 2.29
N THR A 201 -0.25 -21.07 1.91
CA THR A 201 -1.23 -21.31 0.84
C THR A 201 -0.77 -20.81 -0.53
N LYS A 202 0.24 -19.93 -0.57
CA LYS A 202 0.71 -19.19 -1.76
C LYS A 202 -0.35 -18.26 -2.36
N VAL A 203 -1.42 -17.95 -1.61
CA VAL A 203 -2.49 -17.04 -2.01
C VAL A 203 -2.28 -15.69 -1.32
N ALA A 204 -2.01 -14.65 -2.10
CA ALA A 204 -1.82 -13.30 -1.59
C ALA A 204 -3.14 -12.71 -1.07
N PRO A 205 -3.16 -12.11 0.14
CA PRO A 205 -4.35 -11.47 0.69
C PRO A 205 -4.69 -10.13 0.01
N VAL A 206 -3.72 -9.52 -0.66
CA VAL A 206 -3.87 -8.31 -1.46
C VAL A 206 -3.33 -8.58 -2.85
N SER A 207 -4.11 -8.26 -3.87
CA SER A 207 -3.69 -8.51 -5.25
C SER A 207 -2.60 -7.52 -5.70
N PRO A 208 -1.72 -7.92 -6.64
CA PRO A 208 -0.79 -7.00 -7.28
C PRO A 208 -1.49 -5.77 -7.89
N GLU A 209 -2.64 -5.97 -8.50
CA GLU A 209 -3.43 -4.93 -9.14
C GLU A 209 -3.91 -3.89 -8.14
N GLU A 210 -4.36 -4.32 -6.95
CA GLU A 210 -4.76 -3.40 -5.87
C GLU A 210 -3.56 -2.63 -5.33
N THR A 211 -2.43 -3.31 -5.08
CA THR A 211 -1.21 -2.63 -4.63
C THR A 211 -0.73 -1.60 -5.66
N ILE A 212 -0.72 -1.95 -6.95
CA ILE A 212 -0.33 -1.04 -8.02
C ILE A 212 -1.27 0.18 -8.07
N GLU A 213 -2.60 -0.01 -7.88
CA GLU A 213 -3.55 1.10 -7.88
C GLU A 213 -3.38 2.01 -6.66
N ILE A 214 -3.07 1.46 -5.48
CA ILE A 214 -2.71 2.23 -4.26
C ILE A 214 -1.51 3.15 -4.54
N PHE A 215 -0.47 2.62 -5.18
CA PHE A 215 0.70 3.40 -5.54
C PHE A 215 0.40 4.42 -6.64
N ALA A 216 -0.45 4.08 -7.60
CA ALA A 216 -0.93 5.02 -8.62
C ALA A 216 -1.76 6.17 -8.02
N PHE A 217 -2.56 5.90 -7.00
CA PHE A 217 -3.30 6.92 -6.25
C PHE A 217 -2.33 7.90 -5.57
N MET A 218 -1.30 7.41 -4.92
CA MET A 218 -0.30 8.26 -4.25
C MET A 218 0.54 9.06 -5.25
N GLU A 219 0.95 8.46 -6.37
CA GLU A 219 1.67 9.15 -7.45
C GLU A 219 0.79 10.23 -8.09
N ALA A 220 -0.49 9.94 -8.34
CA ALA A 220 -1.46 10.92 -8.85
C ALA A 220 -1.69 12.07 -7.86
N ALA A 221 -1.68 11.79 -6.55
CA ALA A 221 -1.75 12.82 -5.53
C ALA A 221 -0.54 13.75 -5.57
N ASP A 222 0.67 13.22 -5.78
CA ASP A 222 1.88 14.02 -5.91
C ASP A 222 1.88 14.83 -7.22
N GLU A 223 1.40 14.27 -8.30
CA GLU A 223 1.23 15.01 -9.56
C GLU A 223 0.17 16.10 -9.43
N SER A 224 -0.96 15.83 -8.77
CA SER A 224 -1.98 16.84 -8.47
C SER A 224 -1.41 18.00 -7.65
N LYS A 225 -0.60 17.71 -6.62
CA LYS A 225 0.11 18.74 -5.84
C LYS A 225 0.97 19.62 -6.74
N ARG A 226 1.77 19.03 -7.65
CA ARG A 226 2.60 19.78 -8.60
C ARG A 226 1.76 20.63 -9.58
N ASN A 227 0.53 20.22 -9.84
CA ASN A 227 -0.44 20.87 -10.72
C ASN A 227 -1.48 21.71 -9.94
N GLU A 228 -1.09 22.31 -8.82
CA GLU A 228 -1.92 23.24 -8.03
C GLU A 228 -3.25 22.62 -7.53
N GLY A 229 -3.25 21.31 -7.25
CA GLY A 229 -4.41 20.60 -6.76
C GLY A 229 -5.40 20.12 -7.83
N LYS A 230 -5.09 20.32 -9.12
CA LYS A 230 -5.96 19.84 -10.21
C LYS A 230 -6.09 18.32 -10.21
N PRO A 231 -7.27 17.78 -10.56
CA PRO A 231 -7.47 16.35 -10.67
C PRO A 231 -6.52 15.69 -11.68
N VAL A 232 -5.96 14.55 -11.31
CA VAL A 232 -5.08 13.73 -12.14
C VAL A 232 -5.73 12.37 -12.35
N ALA A 233 -5.76 11.89 -13.59
CA ALA A 233 -6.34 10.58 -13.89
C ALA A 233 -5.37 9.44 -13.54
N ILE A 234 -5.84 8.43 -12.82
CA ILE A 234 -5.07 7.23 -12.44
C ILE A 234 -4.49 6.54 -13.69
N LYS A 235 -5.26 6.45 -14.76
CA LYS A 235 -4.82 5.83 -16.02
C LYS A 235 -3.56 6.49 -16.62
N ASP A 236 -3.42 7.80 -16.44
CA ASP A 236 -2.30 8.55 -17.05
C ASP A 236 -1.01 8.27 -16.31
N VAL A 237 -1.03 8.27 -14.96
CA VAL A 237 0.14 7.89 -14.16
C VAL A 237 0.51 6.42 -14.34
N LEU A 238 -0.47 5.52 -14.44
CA LEU A 238 -0.23 4.10 -14.74
C LEU A 238 0.42 3.89 -16.11
N THR A 239 -0.05 4.61 -17.14
CA THR A 239 0.52 4.50 -18.50
C THR A 239 1.98 4.92 -18.51
N LYS A 240 2.29 6.06 -17.87
CA LYS A 240 3.65 6.59 -17.73
C LYS A 240 4.55 5.63 -16.94
N ALA A 241 4.07 5.13 -15.81
CA ALA A 241 4.84 4.21 -14.96
C ALA A 241 5.10 2.86 -15.64
N LYS A 242 4.15 2.30 -16.39
CA LYS A 242 4.34 1.06 -17.17
C LYS A 242 5.41 1.22 -18.24
N ALA A 243 5.45 2.35 -18.93
CA ALA A 243 6.50 2.63 -19.92
C ALA A 243 7.89 2.70 -19.25
N GLN A 244 7.99 3.29 -18.05
CA GLN A 244 9.23 3.34 -17.27
C GLN A 244 9.64 1.95 -16.73
N ALA A 245 8.69 1.14 -16.28
CA ALA A 245 8.93 -0.19 -15.75
C ALA A 245 9.49 -1.17 -16.81
N ALA A 246 9.09 -1.02 -18.07
CA ALA A 246 9.55 -1.87 -19.16
C ALA A 246 11.08 -1.84 -19.37
N GLY A 247 11.74 -0.77 -18.96
CA GLY A 247 13.21 -0.63 -19.01
C GLY A 247 13.97 -1.14 -17.77
N LYS A 248 13.27 -1.66 -16.75
CA LYS A 248 13.84 -2.01 -15.43
C LYS A 248 13.98 -3.53 -15.16
N LYS A 249 14.12 -4.34 -16.21
CA LYS A 249 14.20 -5.82 -16.14
C LYS A 249 15.62 -6.32 -15.94
#